data_bae5f8435ddbbd70a687102451a739a8
#
_entry.id   bae5f8435ddbbd70a687102451a739a8
#
_cell.length_a   1.000
_cell.length_b   1.000
_cell.length_c   1.000
_cell.angle_alpha   90.00
_cell.angle_beta   90.00
_cell.angle_gamma   90.00
#
_symmetry.space_group_name_H-M   'P 1'
#
loop_
_entity.id
_entity.type
_entity.pdbx_description
1 polymer ?
#
loop_
_entity_poly.entity_id
_entity_poly.type
_entity_poly.pdbx_seq_one_letter_code
_entity_poly.pdbx_strand_id
1 'polypeptide(L)'
;MKTYDVVAKAIKAQGVGHCFALLGDGNMHFAGALAHLDVSFTYARHEHCAVSMAMAYARVTGQPGLATVTCGPGLTQVMTGLSAAVRARIPLVLFVGESPLRASWYNQEIDQAPFVTACGAEYVRILHKPRVTRQIQDAFSRTQMSGIPVVIGMPFDLQESEWGNLNVTIEAASDFVPSAGKVFPDPGVVDAVTALVAQAKRPVLIGGRGAVLADAGPSCIRLADKIGAVLLTSLPARGLFHRSIHSLNVVGGFASDTARKACLDSDLVIAVGTSLASHSADAGRLYPNAKILHIDTHPIIYQQGRVAAHHHLCADAKIGVDAILNALGDIKGCSSGSHEWRDELAAQQKAAEYPDALPFQVAPDVIDPRQMI
;
A
#
# COMPACT_ATOMS: atom_id res chain seq x y z
N MET A 1 -24.64 1.75 30.90
CA MET A 1 -23.59 1.65 29.85
C MET A 1 -23.89 2.70 28.80
N LYS A 2 -22.92 3.50 28.48
CA LYS A 2 -23.06 4.54 27.45
C LYS A 2 -22.85 3.95 26.04
N THR A 3 -23.29 4.68 25.02
CA THR A 3 -23.12 4.23 23.63
C THR A 3 -21.66 4.19 23.21
N TYR A 4 -20.82 5.12 23.68
CA TYR A 4 -19.38 5.08 23.42
C TYR A 4 -18.68 3.82 23.99
N ASP A 5 -19.20 3.22 25.08
CA ASP A 5 -18.68 1.94 25.59
C ASP A 5 -18.93 0.79 24.60
N VAL A 6 -20.10 0.81 23.95
CA VAL A 6 -20.45 -0.20 22.93
C VAL A 6 -19.61 0.00 21.67
N VAL A 7 -19.39 1.25 21.25
CA VAL A 7 -18.49 1.60 20.13
C VAL A 7 -17.08 1.09 20.40
N ALA A 8 -16.54 1.37 21.59
CA ALA A 8 -15.22 0.92 21.99
C ALA A 8 -15.10 -0.62 21.98
N LYS A 9 -16.08 -1.32 22.54
CA LYS A 9 -16.13 -2.79 22.53
C LYS A 9 -16.21 -3.35 21.10
N ALA A 10 -17.04 -2.76 20.25
CA ALA A 10 -17.18 -3.18 18.87
C ALA A 10 -15.86 -2.99 18.07
N ILE A 11 -15.15 -1.89 18.28
CA ILE A 11 -13.83 -1.64 17.64
C ILE A 11 -12.76 -2.58 18.22
N LYS A 12 -12.72 -2.79 19.55
CA LYS A 12 -11.80 -3.74 20.16
C LYS A 12 -11.97 -5.16 19.62
N ALA A 13 -13.19 -5.59 19.40
CA ALA A 13 -13.52 -6.90 18.83
C ALA A 13 -12.98 -7.08 17.40
N GLN A 14 -12.66 -6.00 16.68
CA GLN A 14 -12.03 -6.08 15.36
C GLN A 14 -10.51 -6.36 15.43
N GLY A 15 -9.98 -6.74 16.58
CA GLY A 15 -8.56 -7.04 16.76
C GLY A 15 -7.68 -5.82 16.96
N VAL A 16 -8.26 -4.63 17.19
CA VAL A 16 -7.52 -3.41 17.39
C VAL A 16 -6.73 -3.45 18.70
N GLY A 17 -5.40 -3.37 18.60
CA GLY A 17 -4.48 -3.29 19.74
C GLY A 17 -3.89 -1.89 19.94
N HIS A 18 -3.98 -1.00 18.95
CA HIS A 18 -3.38 0.34 19.00
C HIS A 18 -4.24 1.38 18.28
N CYS A 19 -4.34 2.58 18.86
CA CYS A 19 -5.05 3.72 18.29
C CYS A 19 -4.14 4.95 18.26
N PHE A 20 -4.12 5.66 17.14
CA PHE A 20 -3.39 6.92 16.97
C PHE A 20 -4.38 8.08 17.07
N ALA A 21 -4.16 9.02 17.99
CA ALA A 21 -5.21 9.95 18.37
C ALA A 21 -4.73 11.41 18.49
N LEU A 22 -5.64 12.32 18.11
CA LEU A 22 -5.68 13.66 18.65
C LEU A 22 -7.08 13.89 19.22
N LEU A 23 -7.15 14.22 20.53
CA LEU A 23 -8.41 14.26 21.24
C LEU A 23 -9.06 15.65 21.18
N GLY A 24 -10.36 15.65 21.18
CA GLY A 24 -11.23 16.81 21.35
C GLY A 24 -12.63 16.34 21.76
N ASP A 25 -13.60 17.25 21.83
CA ASP A 25 -14.94 16.98 22.33
C ASP A 25 -15.63 15.79 21.60
N GLY A 26 -15.41 15.69 20.29
CA GLY A 26 -16.09 14.71 19.47
C GLY A 26 -15.62 13.26 19.63
N ASN A 27 -14.48 13.01 20.29
CA ASN A 27 -13.90 11.66 20.37
C ASN A 27 -13.31 11.29 21.74
N MET A 28 -13.24 12.20 22.71
CA MET A 28 -12.56 11.93 23.98
C MET A 28 -13.25 10.82 24.81
N HIS A 29 -14.57 10.75 24.83
CA HIS A 29 -15.28 9.72 25.57
C HIS A 29 -15.09 8.33 24.94
N PHE A 30 -15.15 8.24 23.64
CA PHE A 30 -14.82 7.02 22.88
C PHE A 30 -13.37 6.58 23.16
N ALA A 31 -12.41 7.50 23.09
CA ALA A 31 -11.00 7.18 23.33
C ALA A 31 -10.76 6.71 24.76
N GLY A 32 -11.39 7.35 25.76
CA GLY A 32 -11.34 6.92 27.15
C GLY A 32 -11.90 5.51 27.34
N ALA A 33 -13.08 5.22 26.76
CA ALA A 33 -13.68 3.89 26.82
C ALA A 33 -12.79 2.83 26.14
N LEU A 34 -12.17 3.16 25.00
CA LEU A 34 -11.29 2.25 24.28
C LEU A 34 -10.00 1.96 25.06
N ALA A 35 -9.44 2.96 25.75
CA ALA A 35 -8.27 2.80 26.61
C ALA A 35 -8.54 1.84 27.79
N HIS A 36 -9.73 1.84 28.34
CA HIS A 36 -10.14 0.89 29.40
C HIS A 36 -10.27 -0.56 28.92
N LEU A 37 -10.19 -0.81 27.62
CA LEU A 37 -10.21 -2.14 27.00
C LEU A 37 -8.81 -2.61 26.56
N ASP A 38 -7.75 -2.10 27.20
CA ASP A 38 -6.36 -2.45 26.90
C ASP A 38 -5.97 -2.19 25.43
N VAL A 39 -6.47 -1.09 24.86
CA VAL A 39 -5.97 -0.56 23.59
C VAL A 39 -4.93 0.52 23.87
N SER A 40 -3.73 0.33 23.37
CA SER A 40 -2.66 1.31 23.51
C SER A 40 -2.92 2.56 22.68
N PHE A 41 -2.52 3.72 23.17
CA PHE A 41 -2.66 4.99 22.46
C PHE A 41 -1.32 5.63 22.19
N THR A 42 -1.18 6.18 20.98
CA THR A 42 -0.16 7.17 20.65
C THR A 42 -0.83 8.48 20.29
N TYR A 43 -0.58 9.50 21.11
CA TYR A 43 -1.15 10.83 20.91
C TYR A 43 -0.28 11.66 19.97
N ALA A 44 -0.91 12.25 18.95
CA ALA A 44 -0.28 13.15 18.01
C ALA A 44 -0.51 14.60 18.42
N ARG A 45 0.32 15.51 17.89
CA ARG A 45 0.14 16.95 18.02
C ARG A 45 -0.51 17.60 16.81
N HIS A 46 -0.78 16.80 15.79
CA HIS A 46 -1.48 17.18 14.57
C HIS A 46 -2.25 15.98 14.03
N GLU A 47 -3.46 16.18 13.58
CA GLU A 47 -4.38 15.11 13.13
C GLU A 47 -3.81 14.34 11.94
N HIS A 48 -3.14 15.03 11.02
CA HIS A 48 -2.43 14.41 9.91
C HIS A 48 -1.42 13.35 10.39
N CYS A 49 -0.70 13.64 11.49
CA CYS A 49 0.26 12.70 12.05
C CYS A 49 -0.42 11.46 12.61
N ALA A 50 -1.59 11.58 13.25
CA ALA A 50 -2.33 10.43 13.74
C ALA A 50 -2.71 9.47 12.59
N VAL A 51 -3.24 10.01 11.48
CA VAL A 51 -3.57 9.21 10.29
C VAL A 51 -2.31 8.62 9.66
N SER A 52 -1.22 9.39 9.54
CA SER A 52 0.04 8.91 8.96
C SER A 52 0.66 7.76 9.78
N MET A 53 0.61 7.85 11.11
CA MET A 53 1.07 6.77 12.00
C MET A 53 0.19 5.52 11.86
N ALA A 54 -1.14 5.67 11.79
CA ALA A 54 -2.06 4.55 11.56
C ALA A 54 -1.81 3.88 10.19
N MET A 55 -1.51 4.67 9.15
CA MET A 55 -1.11 4.15 7.83
C MET A 55 0.19 3.34 7.90
N ALA A 56 1.19 3.86 8.61
CA ALA A 56 2.47 3.17 8.79
C ALA A 56 2.28 1.85 9.55
N TYR A 57 1.49 1.88 10.63
CA TYR A 57 1.13 0.69 11.39
C TYR A 57 0.46 -0.38 10.51
N ALA A 58 -0.58 0.01 9.76
CA ALA A 58 -1.27 -0.91 8.87
C ALA A 58 -0.34 -1.50 7.81
N ARG A 59 0.58 -0.70 7.27
CA ARG A 59 1.54 -1.14 6.26
C ARG A 59 2.55 -2.17 6.80
N VAL A 60 2.98 -2.00 8.05
CA VAL A 60 3.98 -2.89 8.66
C VAL A 60 3.37 -4.16 9.21
N THR A 61 2.17 -4.06 9.82
CA THR A 61 1.51 -5.18 10.49
C THR A 61 0.61 -5.99 9.57
N GLY A 62 0.15 -5.41 8.45
CA GLY A 62 -0.89 -5.99 7.59
C GLY A 62 -2.31 -5.92 8.20
N GLN A 63 -2.46 -5.32 9.39
CA GLN A 63 -3.75 -5.14 10.06
C GLN A 63 -4.32 -3.75 9.77
N PRO A 64 -5.64 -3.55 9.80
CA PRO A 64 -6.20 -2.21 9.69
C PRO A 64 -5.67 -1.26 10.76
N GLY A 65 -5.19 -0.09 10.34
CA GLY A 65 -4.82 0.97 11.28
C GLY A 65 -6.06 1.64 11.85
N LEU A 66 -6.03 2.00 13.13
CA LEU A 66 -7.07 2.84 13.74
C LEU A 66 -6.51 4.21 14.08
N ALA A 67 -7.18 5.26 13.62
CA ALA A 67 -6.95 6.62 14.08
C ALA A 67 -8.25 7.26 14.58
N THR A 68 -8.14 8.28 15.44
CA THR A 68 -9.28 9.09 15.85
C THR A 68 -8.89 10.56 15.99
N VAL A 69 -9.76 11.42 15.48
CA VAL A 69 -9.64 12.87 15.55
C VAL A 69 -11.00 13.48 15.91
N THR A 70 -11.02 14.74 16.34
CA THR A 70 -12.27 15.44 16.63
C THR A 70 -13.05 15.76 15.35
N CYS A 71 -14.28 16.24 15.52
CA CYS A 71 -15.14 16.65 14.41
C CYS A 71 -14.65 17.93 13.72
N GLY A 72 -15.25 18.23 12.58
CA GLY A 72 -15.06 19.48 11.86
C GLY A 72 -13.62 19.76 11.44
N PRO A 73 -12.98 20.80 11.99
CA PRO A 73 -11.61 21.15 11.65
C PRO A 73 -10.60 20.02 11.90
N GLY A 74 -10.82 19.16 12.91
CA GLY A 74 -9.97 17.97 13.13
C GLY A 74 -10.01 16.99 11.97
N LEU A 75 -11.19 16.76 11.39
CA LEU A 75 -11.31 15.91 10.20
C LEU A 75 -10.63 16.56 8.98
N THR A 76 -10.83 17.84 8.73
CA THR A 76 -10.27 18.49 7.52
C THR A 76 -8.74 18.45 7.50
N GLN A 77 -8.08 18.43 8.65
CA GLN A 77 -6.62 18.31 8.75
C GLN A 77 -6.06 16.96 8.26
N VAL A 78 -6.88 15.93 8.13
CA VAL A 78 -6.41 14.59 7.70
C VAL A 78 -6.53 14.33 6.21
N MET A 79 -7.08 15.23 5.43
CA MET A 79 -7.43 15.00 4.01
C MET A 79 -6.23 14.57 3.16
N THR A 80 -5.06 15.16 3.36
CA THR A 80 -3.83 14.77 2.66
C THR A 80 -3.44 13.33 2.99
N GLY A 81 -3.41 12.96 4.27
CA GLY A 81 -3.11 11.59 4.71
C GLY A 81 -4.15 10.59 4.22
N LEU A 82 -5.43 10.95 4.29
CA LEU A 82 -6.52 10.10 3.82
C LEU A 82 -6.44 9.83 2.32
N SER A 83 -6.18 10.87 1.51
CA SER A 83 -5.97 10.74 0.07
C SER A 83 -4.77 9.86 -0.26
N ALA A 84 -3.68 9.97 0.51
CA ALA A 84 -2.50 9.12 0.37
C ALA A 84 -2.81 7.66 0.70
N ALA A 85 -3.58 7.39 1.77
CA ALA A 85 -4.00 6.06 2.16
C ALA A 85 -4.88 5.39 1.08
N VAL A 86 -5.83 6.14 0.50
CA VAL A 86 -6.67 5.67 -0.61
C VAL A 86 -5.81 5.26 -1.80
N ARG A 87 -4.92 6.14 -2.25
CA ARG A 87 -4.04 5.86 -3.41
C ARG A 87 -3.09 4.70 -3.16
N ALA A 88 -2.64 4.55 -1.93
CA ALA A 88 -1.77 3.45 -1.53
C ALA A 88 -2.54 2.18 -1.15
N ARG A 89 -3.87 2.17 -1.17
CA ARG A 89 -4.71 1.05 -0.73
C ARG A 89 -4.25 0.51 0.63
N ILE A 90 -4.22 1.39 1.63
CA ILE A 90 -3.83 1.03 2.99
C ILE A 90 -5.10 0.89 3.84
N PRO A 91 -5.38 -0.28 4.40
CA PRO A 91 -6.56 -0.47 5.23
C PRO A 91 -6.48 0.42 6.49
N LEU A 92 -7.42 1.32 6.62
CA LEU A 92 -7.49 2.31 7.69
C LEU A 92 -8.94 2.55 8.10
N VAL A 93 -9.21 2.53 9.40
CA VAL A 93 -10.45 3.05 9.98
C VAL A 93 -10.13 4.33 10.73
N LEU A 94 -10.85 5.39 10.40
CA LEU A 94 -10.77 6.66 11.11
C LEU A 94 -12.10 6.92 11.83
N PHE A 95 -12.09 6.95 13.16
CA PHE A 95 -13.26 7.32 13.94
C PHE A 95 -13.24 8.83 14.19
N VAL A 96 -14.31 9.52 13.85
CA VAL A 96 -14.48 10.96 14.07
C VAL A 96 -15.79 11.27 14.76
N GLY A 97 -15.80 12.26 15.64
CA GLY A 97 -17.04 12.82 16.13
C GLY A 97 -17.81 13.57 15.01
N GLU A 98 -19.08 13.77 15.23
CA GLU A 98 -19.90 14.71 14.48
C GLU A 98 -20.60 15.67 15.45
N SER A 99 -21.05 16.80 14.93
CA SER A 99 -21.86 17.77 15.66
C SER A 99 -23.05 17.12 16.33
N PRO A 100 -23.47 17.55 17.52
CA PRO A 100 -24.58 16.94 18.23
C PRO A 100 -25.89 17.12 17.46
N LEU A 101 -26.67 16.05 17.40
CA LEU A 101 -27.98 16.05 16.71
C LEU A 101 -29.01 16.98 17.34
N ARG A 102 -28.88 17.23 18.65
CA ARG A 102 -29.84 18.01 19.42
C ARG A 102 -29.48 19.48 19.56
N ALA A 103 -28.28 19.87 19.18
CA ALA A 103 -27.87 21.27 19.20
C ALA A 103 -28.35 21.99 17.93
N SER A 104 -28.86 23.19 18.09
CA SER A 104 -29.22 24.06 16.97
C SER A 104 -28.02 24.75 16.34
N TRP A 105 -26.88 24.70 16.99
CA TRP A 105 -25.61 25.29 16.56
C TRP A 105 -24.44 24.62 17.29
N TYR A 106 -23.36 24.39 16.56
CA TYR A 106 -22.10 23.93 17.11
C TYR A 106 -20.93 24.56 16.34
N ASN A 107 -19.93 25.09 17.05
CA ASN A 107 -18.84 25.87 16.47
C ASN A 107 -17.91 25.11 15.51
N GLN A 108 -17.88 23.79 15.58
CA GLN A 108 -17.08 22.92 14.71
C GLN A 108 -17.94 22.18 13.66
N GLU A 109 -19.19 22.61 13.49
CA GLU A 109 -20.11 21.94 12.57
C GLU A 109 -19.71 22.15 11.12
N ILE A 110 -19.52 21.07 10.40
CA ILE A 110 -19.37 21.02 8.94
C ILE A 110 -20.02 19.73 8.43
N ASP A 111 -20.42 19.69 7.18
CA ASP A 111 -20.76 18.44 6.52
C ASP A 111 -19.45 17.70 6.18
N GLN A 112 -19.15 16.66 6.94
CA GLN A 112 -17.88 15.92 6.86
C GLN A 112 -17.80 14.95 5.67
N ALA A 113 -18.94 14.42 5.23
CA ALA A 113 -18.99 13.39 4.20
C ALA A 113 -18.38 13.82 2.85
N PRO A 114 -18.65 15.03 2.32
CA PRO A 114 -18.06 15.48 1.06
C PRO A 114 -16.53 15.54 1.08
N PHE A 115 -15.92 15.94 2.19
CA PHE A 115 -14.45 15.99 2.32
C PHE A 115 -13.83 14.58 2.23
N VAL A 116 -14.42 13.61 2.90
CA VAL A 116 -13.95 12.22 2.89
C VAL A 116 -14.12 11.59 1.51
N THR A 117 -15.28 11.75 0.91
CA THR A 117 -15.59 11.18 -0.42
C THR A 117 -14.76 11.82 -1.53
N ALA A 118 -14.43 13.11 -1.42
CA ALA A 118 -13.52 13.79 -2.34
C ALA A 118 -12.09 13.20 -2.29
N CYS A 119 -11.67 12.66 -1.14
CA CYS A 119 -10.41 11.92 -1.02
C CYS A 119 -10.47 10.53 -1.66
N GLY A 120 -11.66 10.02 -1.99
CA GLY A 120 -11.89 8.66 -2.47
C GLY A 120 -12.03 7.62 -1.34
N ALA A 121 -12.17 8.04 -0.09
CA ALA A 121 -12.47 7.19 1.06
C ALA A 121 -13.99 7.04 1.25
N GLU A 122 -14.37 6.01 1.99
CA GLU A 122 -15.78 5.78 2.34
C GLU A 122 -16.14 6.51 3.64
N TYR A 123 -17.36 7.05 3.70
CA TYR A 123 -17.91 7.68 4.90
C TYR A 123 -19.12 6.92 5.41
N VAL A 124 -19.06 6.44 6.66
CA VAL A 124 -20.14 5.72 7.34
C VAL A 124 -20.63 6.57 8.50
N ARG A 125 -21.83 7.14 8.36
CA ARG A 125 -22.46 7.91 9.42
C ARG A 125 -23.30 6.99 10.32
N ILE A 126 -23.00 6.98 11.62
CA ILE A 126 -23.76 6.22 12.62
C ILE A 126 -24.73 7.14 13.33
N LEU A 127 -26.04 6.97 13.08
CA LEU A 127 -27.11 7.77 13.65
C LEU A 127 -28.08 6.96 14.54
N HIS A 128 -27.97 5.62 14.51
CA HIS A 128 -28.90 4.74 15.21
C HIS A 128 -28.17 3.69 16.05
N LYS A 129 -28.45 3.66 17.36
CA LYS A 129 -27.85 2.70 18.30
C LYS A 129 -27.90 1.24 17.83
N PRO A 130 -29.05 0.69 17.37
CA PRO A 130 -29.12 -0.71 16.92
C PRO A 130 -28.19 -1.07 15.77
N ARG A 131 -27.64 -0.08 15.05
CA ARG A 131 -26.75 -0.31 13.92
C ARG A 131 -25.27 -0.15 14.26
N VAL A 132 -24.93 0.34 15.46
CA VAL A 132 -23.55 0.68 15.85
C VAL A 132 -22.60 -0.48 15.61
N THR A 133 -22.85 -1.63 16.20
CA THR A 133 -21.92 -2.78 16.12
C THR A 133 -21.77 -3.29 14.71
N ARG A 134 -22.89 -3.38 13.97
CA ARG A 134 -22.89 -3.86 12.57
C ARG A 134 -22.18 -2.89 11.64
N GLN A 135 -22.39 -1.59 11.77
CA GLN A 135 -21.73 -0.59 10.92
C GLN A 135 -20.21 -0.51 11.19
N ILE A 136 -19.80 -0.72 12.45
CA ILE A 136 -18.37 -0.81 12.79
C ILE A 136 -17.74 -2.06 12.17
N GLN A 137 -18.37 -3.22 12.34
CA GLN A 137 -17.92 -4.48 11.74
C GLN A 137 -17.80 -4.36 10.20
N ASP A 138 -18.83 -3.79 9.55
CA ASP A 138 -18.87 -3.57 8.12
C ASP A 138 -17.74 -2.62 7.65
N ALA A 139 -17.46 -1.55 8.40
CA ALA A 139 -16.35 -0.64 8.09
C ALA A 139 -14.99 -1.35 8.11
N PHE A 140 -14.74 -2.20 9.09
CA PHE A 140 -13.51 -3.00 9.15
C PHE A 140 -13.45 -4.04 8.03
N SER A 141 -14.55 -4.74 7.74
CA SER A 141 -14.65 -5.70 6.63
C SER A 141 -14.32 -5.02 5.30
N ARG A 142 -14.94 -3.87 5.02
CA ARG A 142 -14.73 -3.13 3.78
C ARG A 142 -13.27 -2.70 3.59
N THR A 143 -12.67 -2.09 4.61
CA THR A 143 -11.28 -1.64 4.48
C THR A 143 -10.30 -2.82 4.35
N GLN A 144 -10.56 -3.95 4.99
CA GLN A 144 -9.74 -5.17 4.83
C GLN A 144 -9.84 -5.75 3.43
N MET A 145 -11.04 -5.79 2.83
CA MET A 145 -11.25 -6.36 1.50
C MET A 145 -10.74 -5.46 0.38
N SER A 146 -11.00 -4.16 0.46
CA SER A 146 -10.70 -3.20 -0.62
C SER A 146 -9.35 -2.50 -0.47
N GLY A 147 -8.82 -2.42 0.75
CA GLY A 147 -7.72 -1.52 1.11
C GLY A 147 -8.12 -0.04 1.10
N ILE A 148 -9.40 0.29 0.89
CA ILE A 148 -9.88 1.67 0.91
C ILE A 148 -10.17 2.09 2.35
N PRO A 149 -9.67 3.24 2.82
CA PRO A 149 -10.00 3.78 4.13
C PRO A 149 -11.48 4.01 4.32
N VAL A 150 -11.96 3.71 5.53
CA VAL A 150 -13.34 4.00 5.96
C VAL A 150 -13.31 4.98 7.12
N VAL A 151 -14.03 6.07 7.01
CA VAL A 151 -14.24 7.06 8.07
C VAL A 151 -15.60 6.82 8.71
N ILE A 152 -15.61 6.60 10.01
CA ILE A 152 -16.84 6.44 10.80
C ILE A 152 -17.12 7.77 11.50
N GLY A 153 -18.21 8.43 11.11
CA GLY A 153 -18.71 9.64 11.76
C GLY A 153 -19.83 9.32 12.73
N MET A 154 -19.77 9.86 13.97
CA MET A 154 -20.82 9.66 14.96
C MET A 154 -21.03 10.90 15.82
N PRO A 155 -22.26 11.45 15.89
CA PRO A 155 -22.58 12.59 16.75
C PRO A 155 -22.24 12.33 18.21
N PHE A 156 -21.58 13.28 18.88
CA PHE A 156 -21.07 13.02 20.22
C PHE A 156 -22.20 12.96 21.28
N ASP A 157 -23.33 13.65 21.10
CA ASP A 157 -24.50 13.48 21.96
C ASP A 157 -25.12 12.08 21.85
N LEU A 158 -25.02 11.45 20.67
CA LEU A 158 -25.39 10.05 20.51
C LEU A 158 -24.38 9.12 21.20
N GLN A 159 -23.07 9.42 21.12
CA GLN A 159 -22.02 8.69 21.84
C GLN A 159 -22.29 8.69 23.34
N GLU A 160 -22.64 9.85 23.93
CA GLU A 160 -22.87 10.04 25.36
C GLU A 160 -24.24 9.49 25.85
N SER A 161 -25.14 9.16 24.94
CA SER A 161 -26.46 8.68 25.29
C SER A 161 -26.41 7.30 25.96
N GLU A 162 -27.38 7.02 26.85
CA GLU A 162 -27.52 5.69 27.46
C GLU A 162 -27.84 4.64 26.41
N TRP A 163 -27.15 3.49 26.44
CA TRP A 163 -27.44 2.39 25.53
C TRP A 163 -28.81 1.81 25.77
N GLY A 164 -29.26 1.76 27.02
CA GLY A 164 -30.52 1.21 27.42
C GLY A 164 -30.53 -0.34 27.42
N ASN A 165 -31.68 -0.93 27.15
CA ASN A 165 -31.89 -2.38 27.15
C ASN A 165 -31.72 -3.02 25.77
N LEU A 166 -31.02 -2.36 24.85
CA LEU A 166 -30.76 -2.91 23.52
C LEU A 166 -29.77 -4.07 23.61
N ASN A 167 -30.06 -5.16 22.90
CA ASN A 167 -29.13 -6.26 22.77
C ASN A 167 -27.84 -5.79 22.10
N VAL A 168 -26.70 -6.30 22.58
CA VAL A 168 -25.39 -6.03 22.01
C VAL A 168 -24.85 -7.33 21.45
N THR A 169 -24.86 -7.45 20.13
CA THR A 169 -24.13 -8.51 19.43
C THR A 169 -22.87 -7.88 18.85
N ILE A 170 -21.72 -8.37 19.26
CA ILE A 170 -20.41 -7.91 18.79
C ILE A 170 -19.73 -9.10 18.13
N GLU A 171 -19.43 -8.94 16.86
CA GLU A 171 -18.78 -9.93 16.02
C GLU A 171 -17.54 -9.31 15.38
N ALA A 172 -16.51 -10.09 15.19
CA ALA A 172 -15.31 -9.63 14.48
C ALA A 172 -15.53 -9.68 12.96
N ALA A 173 -14.98 -8.71 12.24
CA ALA A 173 -14.99 -8.75 10.78
C ALA A 173 -14.25 -10.00 10.25
N SER A 174 -13.18 -10.42 10.93
CA SER A 174 -12.42 -11.62 10.62
C SER A 174 -13.23 -12.92 10.60
N ASP A 175 -14.37 -12.95 11.30
CA ASP A 175 -15.22 -14.14 11.33
C ASP A 175 -16.01 -14.31 10.02
N PHE A 176 -16.14 -13.25 9.24
CA PHE A 176 -16.95 -13.20 8.01
C PHE A 176 -16.14 -12.86 6.75
N VAL A 177 -15.03 -12.15 6.91
CA VAL A 177 -14.16 -11.86 5.77
C VAL A 177 -13.40 -13.13 5.46
N PRO A 178 -13.67 -13.79 4.32
CA PRO A 178 -12.85 -14.91 3.91
C PRO A 178 -11.41 -14.43 3.82
N SER A 179 -10.47 -15.21 4.31
CA SER A 179 -9.06 -14.97 3.99
C SER A 179 -8.98 -14.78 2.48
N ALA A 180 -8.46 -13.65 2.01
CA ALA A 180 -8.37 -13.36 0.59
C ALA A 180 -7.75 -14.58 -0.10
N GLY A 181 -8.56 -15.31 -0.87
CA GLY A 181 -8.13 -16.53 -1.56
C GLY A 181 -6.96 -16.16 -2.46
N LYS A 182 -5.92 -16.96 -2.46
CA LYS A 182 -4.80 -16.79 -3.37
C LYS A 182 -5.28 -16.92 -4.80
N VAL A 183 -4.85 -16.02 -5.68
CA VAL A 183 -5.15 -16.07 -7.11
C VAL A 183 -4.12 -16.95 -7.80
N PHE A 184 -4.57 -18.07 -8.36
CA PHE A 184 -3.72 -18.98 -9.13
C PHE A 184 -3.82 -18.64 -10.61
N PRO A 185 -2.70 -18.67 -11.37
CA PRO A 185 -2.71 -18.36 -12.78
C PRO A 185 -3.34 -19.46 -13.62
N ASP A 186 -3.91 -19.07 -14.76
CA ASP A 186 -4.35 -20.03 -15.80
C ASP A 186 -3.14 -20.73 -16.42
N PRO A 187 -3.12 -22.09 -16.50
CA PRO A 187 -1.98 -22.85 -17.04
C PRO A 187 -1.62 -22.48 -18.48
N GLY A 188 -2.61 -22.23 -19.34
CA GLY A 188 -2.36 -21.84 -20.73
C GLY A 188 -1.70 -20.48 -20.86
N VAL A 189 -2.03 -19.54 -19.95
CA VAL A 189 -1.35 -18.25 -19.86
C VAL A 189 0.07 -18.41 -19.33
N VAL A 190 0.28 -19.31 -18.36
CA VAL A 190 1.64 -19.61 -17.84
C VAL A 190 2.55 -20.10 -18.96
N ASP A 191 2.07 -21.04 -19.80
CA ASP A 191 2.85 -21.56 -20.93
C ASP A 191 3.23 -20.45 -21.91
N ALA A 192 2.27 -19.60 -22.27
CA ALA A 192 2.50 -18.49 -23.21
C ALA A 192 3.52 -17.47 -22.68
N VAL A 193 3.41 -17.06 -21.39
CA VAL A 193 4.36 -16.09 -20.80
C VAL A 193 5.72 -16.73 -20.52
N THR A 194 5.77 -18.03 -20.22
CA THR A 194 7.03 -18.77 -20.05
C THR A 194 7.81 -18.80 -21.37
N ALA A 195 7.14 -19.05 -22.49
CA ALA A 195 7.77 -18.99 -23.81
C ALA A 195 8.35 -17.59 -24.12
N LEU A 196 7.64 -16.52 -23.72
CA LEU A 196 8.12 -15.15 -23.84
C LEU A 196 9.38 -14.91 -22.98
N VAL A 197 9.35 -15.36 -21.71
CA VAL A 197 10.46 -15.22 -20.75
C VAL A 197 11.70 -15.99 -21.23
N ALA A 198 11.52 -17.19 -21.79
CA ALA A 198 12.64 -18.01 -22.27
C ALA A 198 13.38 -17.41 -23.49
N GLN A 199 12.75 -16.53 -24.25
CA GLN A 199 13.32 -15.87 -25.43
C GLN A 199 14.04 -14.55 -25.12
N ALA A 200 13.89 -14.03 -23.89
CA ALA A 200 14.46 -12.75 -23.52
C ALA A 200 16.01 -12.78 -23.49
N LYS A 201 16.61 -11.74 -24.03
CA LYS A 201 18.07 -11.56 -24.09
C LYS A 201 18.58 -10.56 -23.07
N ARG A 202 17.76 -9.59 -22.68
CA ARG A 202 18.06 -8.54 -21.72
C ARG A 202 16.88 -8.32 -20.77
N PRO A 203 16.52 -9.35 -19.98
CA PRO A 203 15.35 -9.29 -19.13
C PRO A 203 15.63 -8.42 -17.89
N VAL A 204 14.63 -7.60 -17.53
CA VAL A 204 14.59 -6.81 -16.31
C VAL A 204 13.41 -7.28 -15.47
N LEU A 205 13.62 -7.58 -14.19
CA LEU A 205 12.57 -7.93 -13.24
C LEU A 205 12.37 -6.80 -12.25
N ILE A 206 11.13 -6.28 -12.16
CA ILE A 206 10.77 -5.18 -11.27
C ILE A 206 9.82 -5.70 -10.21
N GLY A 207 10.28 -5.74 -8.95
CA GLY A 207 9.42 -6.04 -7.80
C GLY A 207 8.73 -4.79 -7.28
N GLY A 208 7.41 -4.90 -7.10
CA GLY A 208 6.60 -3.86 -6.49
C GLY A 208 6.11 -4.21 -5.08
N ARG A 209 5.22 -3.37 -4.54
CA ARG A 209 4.62 -3.61 -3.22
C ARG A 209 3.88 -4.96 -3.15
N GLY A 210 3.20 -5.37 -4.21
CA GLY A 210 2.54 -6.67 -4.26
C GLY A 210 3.53 -7.83 -4.11
N ALA A 211 4.74 -7.71 -4.66
CA ALA A 211 5.80 -8.71 -4.45
C ALA A 211 6.29 -8.75 -3.00
N VAL A 212 6.33 -7.59 -2.30
CA VAL A 212 6.65 -7.54 -0.86
C VAL A 212 5.56 -8.20 -0.04
N LEU A 213 4.28 -7.86 -0.29
CA LEU A 213 3.14 -8.40 0.46
C LEU A 213 2.96 -9.92 0.27
N ALA A 214 3.33 -10.45 -0.89
CA ALA A 214 3.24 -11.87 -1.20
C ALA A 214 4.51 -12.66 -0.82
N ASP A 215 5.50 -12.03 -0.19
CA ASP A 215 6.82 -12.63 0.08
C ASP A 215 7.45 -13.28 -1.18
N ALA A 216 7.34 -12.58 -2.31
CA ALA A 216 7.80 -13.08 -3.60
C ALA A 216 9.29 -12.83 -3.86
N GLY A 217 10.00 -12.12 -2.98
CA GLY A 217 11.40 -11.75 -3.13
C GLY A 217 12.32 -12.93 -3.49
N PRO A 218 12.31 -14.03 -2.70
CA PRO A 218 13.13 -15.21 -2.99
C PRO A 218 12.79 -15.86 -4.35
N SER A 219 11.51 -15.93 -4.72
CA SER A 219 11.07 -16.47 -6.01
C SER A 219 11.52 -15.59 -7.17
N CYS A 220 11.42 -14.28 -7.03
CA CYS A 220 11.92 -13.31 -8.02
C CYS A 220 13.42 -13.44 -8.24
N ILE A 221 14.21 -13.60 -7.16
CA ILE A 221 15.66 -13.81 -7.26
C ILE A 221 15.97 -15.09 -8.02
N ARG A 222 15.31 -16.22 -7.66
CA ARG A 222 15.49 -17.50 -8.39
C ARG A 222 15.14 -17.39 -9.87
N LEU A 223 14.04 -16.68 -10.19
CA LEU A 223 13.68 -16.46 -11.58
C LEU A 223 14.74 -15.62 -12.31
N ALA A 224 15.19 -14.52 -11.69
CA ALA A 224 16.22 -13.65 -12.26
C ALA A 224 17.54 -14.42 -12.48
N ASP A 225 17.94 -15.27 -11.53
CA ASP A 225 19.15 -16.09 -11.66
C ASP A 225 19.01 -17.12 -12.80
N LYS A 226 17.82 -17.67 -12.98
CA LYS A 226 17.57 -18.65 -14.05
C LYS A 226 17.62 -18.03 -15.44
N ILE A 227 17.10 -16.80 -15.61
CA ILE A 227 16.97 -16.17 -16.93
C ILE A 227 18.01 -15.08 -17.22
N GLY A 228 18.94 -14.82 -16.29
CA GLY A 228 19.93 -13.75 -16.41
C GLY A 228 19.33 -12.34 -16.32
N ALA A 229 18.26 -12.15 -15.53
CA ALA A 229 17.65 -10.84 -15.37
C ALA A 229 18.37 -9.97 -14.33
N VAL A 230 18.40 -8.67 -14.54
CA VAL A 230 18.69 -7.70 -13.49
C VAL A 230 17.45 -7.45 -12.63
N LEU A 231 17.68 -7.14 -11.36
CA LEU A 231 16.62 -6.92 -10.37
C LEU A 231 16.48 -5.45 -10.04
N LEU A 232 15.26 -4.94 -10.14
CA LEU A 232 14.89 -3.58 -9.79
C LEU A 232 13.65 -3.57 -8.88
N THR A 233 13.45 -2.50 -8.14
CA THR A 233 12.25 -2.34 -7.31
C THR A 233 11.54 -1.03 -7.62
N SER A 234 10.23 -1.01 -7.44
CA SER A 234 9.55 0.26 -7.25
C SER A 234 9.96 0.89 -5.91
N LEU A 235 9.84 2.22 -5.77
CA LEU A 235 10.22 2.90 -4.52
C LEU A 235 9.55 2.28 -3.27
N PRO A 236 8.24 1.93 -3.28
CA PRO A 236 7.59 1.27 -2.14
C PRO A 236 8.12 -0.14 -1.80
N ALA A 237 8.90 -0.76 -2.68
CA ALA A 237 9.50 -2.08 -2.49
C ALA A 237 11.02 -2.02 -2.33
N ARG A 238 11.59 -0.82 -2.12
CA ARG A 238 13.03 -0.65 -1.92
C ARG A 238 13.55 -1.62 -0.86
N GLY A 239 14.65 -2.31 -1.18
CA GLY A 239 15.27 -3.30 -0.31
C GLY A 239 14.82 -4.74 -0.55
N LEU A 240 13.77 -5.01 -1.35
CA LEU A 240 13.28 -6.37 -1.62
C LEU A 240 14.39 -7.31 -2.10
N PHE A 241 15.32 -6.81 -2.90
CA PHE A 241 16.41 -7.57 -3.50
C PHE A 241 17.80 -7.21 -2.96
N HIS A 242 17.90 -6.61 -1.76
CA HIS A 242 19.15 -6.13 -1.19
C HIS A 242 20.23 -7.20 -1.01
N ARG A 243 19.86 -8.49 -0.98
CA ARG A 243 20.78 -9.63 -0.86
C ARG A 243 21.33 -10.11 -2.20
N SER A 244 20.79 -9.66 -3.31
CA SER A 244 21.25 -10.05 -4.64
C SER A 244 22.30 -9.05 -5.16
N ILE A 245 23.41 -9.58 -5.63
CA ILE A 245 24.48 -8.78 -6.29
C ILE A 245 24.01 -8.18 -7.63
N HIS A 246 22.93 -8.72 -8.19
CA HIS A 246 22.34 -8.27 -9.46
C HIS A 246 21.20 -7.25 -9.24
N SER A 247 21.05 -6.75 -8.01
CA SER A 247 20.10 -5.68 -7.71
C SER A 247 20.67 -4.32 -8.08
N LEU A 248 19.98 -3.62 -8.99
CA LEU A 248 20.30 -2.24 -9.36
C LEU A 248 19.42 -1.21 -8.62
N ASN A 249 18.84 -1.63 -7.47
CA ASN A 249 18.02 -0.83 -6.59
C ASN A 249 16.69 -0.37 -7.21
N VAL A 250 16.40 0.94 -7.18
CA VAL A 250 15.09 1.52 -7.53
C VAL A 250 15.03 1.89 -9.00
N VAL A 251 13.88 1.64 -9.62
CA VAL A 251 13.57 2.03 -11.00
C VAL A 251 12.85 3.37 -11.05
N GLY A 252 12.90 4.04 -12.21
CA GLY A 252 12.16 5.29 -12.47
C GLY A 252 12.97 6.54 -12.14
N GLY A 253 12.30 7.56 -11.58
CA GLY A 253 12.93 8.86 -11.31
C GLY A 253 14.05 8.85 -10.27
N PHE A 254 14.19 7.76 -9.50
CA PHE A 254 15.26 7.56 -8.51
C PHE A 254 16.27 6.48 -8.95
N ALA A 255 16.25 6.11 -10.25
CA ALA A 255 17.14 5.10 -10.77
C ALA A 255 18.57 5.65 -10.90
N SER A 256 19.59 4.82 -10.60
CA SER A 256 20.97 5.09 -10.97
C SER A 256 21.11 5.09 -12.51
N ASP A 257 22.20 5.67 -13.03
CA ASP A 257 22.48 5.65 -14.46
C ASP A 257 22.58 4.22 -15.01
N THR A 258 23.18 3.31 -14.23
CA THR A 258 23.25 1.87 -14.58
C THR A 258 21.85 1.24 -14.63
N ALA A 259 21.00 1.51 -13.66
CA ALA A 259 19.62 1.01 -13.66
C ALA A 259 18.80 1.58 -14.82
N ARG A 260 18.98 2.87 -15.13
CA ARG A 260 18.34 3.52 -16.28
C ARG A 260 18.80 2.91 -17.60
N LYS A 261 20.11 2.69 -17.76
CA LYS A 261 20.68 2.01 -18.93
C LYS A 261 20.11 0.61 -19.10
N ALA A 262 20.06 -0.18 -18.02
CA ALA A 262 19.47 -1.51 -18.06
C ALA A 262 18.01 -1.51 -18.56
N CYS A 263 17.21 -0.54 -18.11
CA CYS A 263 15.84 -0.38 -18.56
C CYS A 263 15.73 0.00 -20.05
N LEU A 264 16.55 0.91 -20.52
CA LEU A 264 16.56 1.37 -21.92
C LEU A 264 17.00 0.27 -22.88
N ASP A 265 17.95 -0.58 -22.46
CA ASP A 265 18.50 -1.68 -23.24
C ASP A 265 17.66 -2.95 -23.19
N SER A 266 16.65 -3.01 -22.30
CA SER A 266 15.85 -4.20 -22.06
C SER A 266 14.96 -4.58 -23.26
N ASP A 267 14.78 -5.88 -23.48
CA ASP A 267 13.81 -6.45 -24.44
C ASP A 267 12.57 -7.04 -23.75
N LEU A 268 12.67 -7.34 -22.44
CA LEU A 268 11.56 -7.81 -21.60
C LEU A 268 11.62 -7.17 -20.22
N VAL A 269 10.50 -6.62 -19.78
CA VAL A 269 10.26 -6.20 -18.40
C VAL A 269 9.26 -7.14 -17.75
N ILE A 270 9.65 -7.81 -16.67
CA ILE A 270 8.78 -8.64 -15.84
C ILE A 270 8.41 -7.81 -14.61
N ALA A 271 7.20 -7.28 -14.60
CA ALA A 271 6.67 -6.41 -13.56
C ALA A 271 5.83 -7.21 -12.56
N VAL A 272 6.35 -7.43 -11.35
CA VAL A 272 5.75 -8.31 -10.33
C VAL A 272 5.15 -7.47 -9.21
N GLY A 273 3.81 -7.47 -9.08
CA GLY A 273 3.11 -6.76 -8.03
C GLY A 273 3.38 -5.25 -8.01
N THR A 274 3.52 -4.62 -9.18
CA THR A 274 3.82 -3.20 -9.33
C THR A 274 2.81 -2.50 -10.23
N SER A 275 2.42 -1.29 -9.87
CA SER A 275 1.42 -0.50 -10.60
C SER A 275 1.87 0.00 -11.97
N LEU A 276 3.13 -0.13 -12.33
CA LEU A 276 3.72 0.45 -13.56
C LEU A 276 3.39 1.94 -13.76
N ALA A 277 3.24 2.69 -12.65
CA ALA A 277 2.90 4.11 -12.67
C ALA A 277 4.00 4.94 -13.37
N SER A 278 3.63 6.16 -13.77
CA SER A 278 4.51 7.08 -14.51
C SER A 278 5.87 7.26 -13.85
N HIS A 279 5.91 7.35 -12.52
CA HIS A 279 7.14 7.52 -11.75
C HIS A 279 8.13 6.34 -11.86
N SER A 280 7.62 5.11 -12.02
CA SER A 280 8.46 3.91 -12.18
C SER A 280 8.74 3.54 -13.63
N ALA A 281 8.07 4.19 -14.58
CA ALA A 281 8.19 3.90 -16.01
C ALA A 281 8.60 5.13 -16.85
N ASP A 282 8.86 6.28 -16.23
CA ASP A 282 9.12 7.57 -16.89
C ASP A 282 8.11 7.84 -18.01
N ALA A 283 6.81 7.75 -17.68
CA ALA A 283 5.71 7.85 -18.64
C ALA A 283 5.83 6.87 -19.84
N GLY A 284 6.48 5.73 -19.66
CA GLY A 284 6.70 4.71 -20.69
C GLY A 284 7.98 4.86 -21.48
N ARG A 285 8.74 5.95 -21.30
CA ARG A 285 9.99 6.22 -22.01
C ARG A 285 11.16 5.35 -21.56
N LEU A 286 11.04 4.75 -20.37
CA LEU A 286 12.11 3.96 -19.78
C LEU A 286 12.29 2.58 -20.46
N TYR A 287 11.26 2.07 -21.14
CA TYR A 287 11.27 0.75 -21.78
C TYR A 287 10.85 0.83 -23.26
N PRO A 288 11.60 1.58 -24.10
CA PRO A 288 11.15 1.91 -25.46
C PRO A 288 10.98 0.68 -26.36
N ASN A 289 11.77 -0.37 -26.12
CA ASN A 289 11.83 -1.56 -26.98
C ASN A 289 11.38 -2.85 -26.26
N ALA A 290 11.05 -2.78 -24.95
CA ALA A 290 10.73 -3.96 -24.18
C ALA A 290 9.25 -4.34 -24.29
N LYS A 291 8.99 -5.64 -24.39
CA LYS A 291 7.67 -6.18 -24.01
C LYS A 291 7.56 -6.16 -22.50
N ILE A 292 6.36 -5.83 -21.99
CA ILE A 292 6.10 -5.77 -20.56
C ILE A 292 5.14 -6.89 -20.18
N LEU A 293 5.61 -7.84 -19.36
CA LEU A 293 4.81 -8.86 -18.69
C LEU A 293 4.45 -8.35 -17.29
N HIS A 294 3.16 -8.27 -17.00
CA HIS A 294 2.65 -7.87 -15.69
C HIS A 294 2.10 -9.08 -14.93
N ILE A 295 2.63 -9.37 -13.75
CA ILE A 295 2.18 -10.40 -12.83
C ILE A 295 1.53 -9.70 -11.65
N ASP A 296 0.21 -9.72 -11.58
CA ASP A 296 -0.57 -9.07 -10.52
C ASP A 296 -1.96 -9.69 -10.43
N THR A 297 -2.61 -9.59 -9.29
CA THR A 297 -4.00 -10.02 -9.11
C THR A 297 -5.01 -9.14 -9.85
N HIS A 298 -4.60 -7.93 -10.25
CA HIS A 298 -5.40 -6.96 -10.98
C HIS A 298 -4.63 -6.50 -12.24
N PRO A 299 -4.92 -7.09 -13.40
CA PRO A 299 -4.28 -6.70 -14.65
C PRO A 299 -4.50 -5.23 -14.99
N ILE A 300 -3.44 -4.56 -15.42
CA ILE A 300 -3.46 -3.16 -15.84
C ILE A 300 -3.09 -3.09 -17.32
N ILE A 301 -4.05 -2.77 -18.18
CA ILE A 301 -3.81 -2.59 -19.62
C ILE A 301 -3.38 -1.16 -19.92
N TYR A 302 -4.12 -0.20 -19.37
CA TYR A 302 -3.83 1.22 -19.50
C TYR A 302 -3.53 1.84 -18.16
N GLN A 303 -2.50 2.65 -18.10
CA GLN A 303 -2.11 3.40 -16.93
C GLN A 303 -1.70 4.81 -17.35
N GLN A 304 -2.41 5.80 -16.80
CA GLN A 304 -2.08 7.21 -17.04
C GLN A 304 -1.96 7.56 -18.55
N GLY A 305 -2.95 7.12 -19.35
CA GLY A 305 -3.07 7.45 -20.76
C GLY A 305 -2.16 6.65 -21.72
N ARG A 306 -1.48 5.61 -21.24
CA ARG A 306 -0.59 4.75 -22.06
C ARG A 306 -0.82 3.26 -21.82
N VAL A 307 -0.40 2.44 -22.76
CA VAL A 307 -0.32 0.99 -22.56
C VAL A 307 0.73 0.72 -21.48
N ALA A 308 0.31 0.10 -20.38
CA ALA A 308 1.18 -0.19 -19.24
C ALA A 308 1.84 -1.55 -19.35
N ALA A 309 1.15 -2.56 -19.89
CA ALA A 309 1.66 -3.90 -20.08
C ALA A 309 1.11 -4.52 -21.36
N HIS A 310 1.90 -5.43 -21.96
CA HIS A 310 1.56 -6.14 -23.19
C HIS A 310 1.00 -7.54 -22.91
N HIS A 311 1.47 -8.16 -21.83
CA HIS A 311 1.07 -9.48 -21.37
C HIS A 311 0.73 -9.43 -19.89
N HIS A 312 -0.28 -10.21 -19.50
CA HIS A 312 -0.72 -10.29 -18.10
C HIS A 312 -0.76 -11.74 -17.65
N LEU A 313 -0.19 -12.00 -16.48
CA LEU A 313 -0.42 -13.22 -15.72
C LEU A 313 -1.21 -12.83 -14.47
N CYS A 314 -2.51 -13.07 -14.50
CA CYS A 314 -3.38 -12.78 -13.35
C CYS A 314 -3.11 -13.80 -12.25
N ALA A 315 -2.35 -13.41 -11.25
CA ALA A 315 -1.94 -14.28 -10.16
C ALA A 315 -1.43 -13.48 -8.96
N ASP A 316 -1.46 -14.11 -7.79
CA ASP A 316 -0.64 -13.70 -6.67
C ASP A 316 0.84 -13.65 -7.08
N ALA A 317 1.56 -12.61 -6.66
CA ALA A 317 2.90 -12.33 -7.15
C ALA A 317 3.86 -13.53 -6.98
N LYS A 318 3.85 -14.17 -5.79
CA LYS A 318 4.71 -15.33 -5.54
C LYS A 318 4.27 -16.54 -6.37
N ILE A 319 2.97 -16.82 -6.42
CA ILE A 319 2.42 -17.98 -7.12
C ILE A 319 2.67 -17.86 -8.63
N GLY A 320 2.49 -16.66 -9.20
CA GLY A 320 2.73 -16.42 -10.63
C GLY A 320 4.20 -16.59 -11.00
N VAL A 321 5.13 -16.08 -10.17
CA VAL A 321 6.57 -16.27 -10.40
C VAL A 321 6.98 -17.72 -10.23
N ASP A 322 6.48 -18.42 -9.20
CA ASP A 322 6.78 -19.85 -8.99
C ASP A 322 6.20 -20.72 -10.14
N ALA A 323 5.03 -20.37 -10.69
CA ALA A 323 4.46 -21.06 -11.84
C ALA A 323 5.36 -20.95 -13.09
N ILE A 324 5.87 -19.75 -13.39
CA ILE A 324 6.84 -19.54 -14.49
C ILE A 324 8.12 -20.34 -14.23
N LEU A 325 8.65 -20.31 -13.00
CA LEU A 325 9.85 -21.07 -12.62
C LEU A 325 9.67 -22.58 -12.86
N ASN A 326 8.52 -23.13 -12.46
CA ASN A 326 8.20 -24.53 -12.63
C ASN A 326 8.04 -24.88 -14.12
N ALA A 327 7.38 -24.04 -14.92
CA ALA A 327 7.19 -24.25 -16.35
C ALA A 327 8.50 -24.13 -17.15
N LEU A 328 9.43 -23.28 -16.69
CA LEU A 328 10.78 -23.21 -17.26
C LEU A 328 11.57 -24.50 -17.01
N GLY A 329 11.26 -25.29 -15.96
CA GLY A 329 11.86 -26.59 -15.66
C GLY A 329 13.37 -26.61 -15.84
N ASP A 330 13.91 -27.66 -16.51
CA ASP A 330 15.31 -27.77 -16.87
C ASP A 330 15.63 -27.19 -18.27
N ILE A 331 14.78 -26.27 -18.78
CA ILE A 331 15.06 -25.63 -20.06
C ILE A 331 16.42 -24.93 -19.97
N LYS A 332 17.43 -25.54 -20.52
CA LYS A 332 18.74 -24.93 -20.82
C LYS A 332 18.53 -23.99 -21.98
N GLY A 333 18.24 -22.73 -21.72
CA GLY A 333 17.91 -21.92 -22.87
C GLY A 333 17.68 -20.42 -22.68
N CYS A 334 17.93 -19.86 -21.49
CA CYS A 334 18.17 -18.43 -21.45
C CYS A 334 19.57 -18.21 -22.05
N SER A 335 19.68 -17.31 -23.02
CA SER A 335 20.92 -17.13 -23.77
C SER A 335 22.07 -16.83 -22.80
N SER A 336 23.24 -17.46 -22.98
CA SER A 336 24.46 -17.11 -22.22
C SER A 336 24.71 -15.61 -22.19
N GLY A 337 24.35 -14.89 -23.23
CA GLY A 337 24.46 -13.43 -23.34
C GLY A 337 23.61 -12.64 -22.34
N SER A 338 22.52 -13.19 -21.79
CA SER A 338 21.75 -12.47 -20.76
C SER A 338 22.47 -12.45 -19.41
N HIS A 339 23.17 -13.53 -19.07
CA HIS A 339 23.98 -13.59 -17.86
C HIS A 339 25.20 -12.68 -17.94
N GLU A 340 25.92 -12.65 -19.06
CA GLU A 340 27.04 -11.75 -19.29
C GLU A 340 26.62 -10.28 -19.17
N TRP A 341 25.53 -9.90 -19.83
CA TRP A 341 24.97 -8.54 -19.78
C TRP A 341 24.59 -8.14 -18.36
N ARG A 342 23.95 -9.03 -17.58
CA ARG A 342 23.59 -8.81 -16.20
C ARG A 342 24.81 -8.59 -15.30
N ASP A 343 25.84 -9.43 -15.48
CA ASP A 343 27.06 -9.40 -14.67
C ASP A 343 27.87 -8.12 -14.96
N GLU A 344 27.92 -7.68 -16.22
CA GLU A 344 28.52 -6.38 -16.59
C GLU A 344 27.82 -5.21 -15.89
N LEU A 345 26.48 -5.19 -15.87
CA LEU A 345 25.71 -4.14 -15.19
C LEU A 345 25.90 -4.17 -13.67
N ALA A 346 25.98 -5.35 -13.07
CA ALA A 346 26.27 -5.50 -11.65
C ALA A 346 27.67 -4.97 -11.31
N ALA A 347 28.67 -5.26 -12.14
CA ALA A 347 30.02 -4.73 -11.98
C ALA A 347 30.05 -3.20 -12.14
N GLN A 348 29.34 -2.63 -13.12
CA GLN A 348 29.22 -1.18 -13.29
C GLN A 348 28.54 -0.52 -12.08
N GLN A 349 27.45 -1.10 -11.56
CA GLN A 349 26.77 -0.59 -10.37
C GLN A 349 27.67 -0.63 -9.13
N LYS A 350 28.47 -1.66 -8.96
CA LYS A 350 29.43 -1.79 -7.86
C LYS A 350 30.60 -0.81 -7.98
N ALA A 351 31.08 -0.56 -9.20
CA ALA A 351 32.18 0.40 -9.46
C ALA A 351 31.72 1.85 -9.25
N ALA A 352 30.44 2.14 -9.45
CA ALA A 352 29.82 3.43 -9.12
C ALA A 352 29.53 3.50 -7.60
N GLU A 353 30.59 3.52 -6.79
CA GLU A 353 30.55 3.38 -5.32
C GLU A 353 29.62 4.40 -4.62
N TYR A 354 29.39 5.55 -5.27
CA TYR A 354 28.42 6.57 -4.86
C TYR A 354 27.80 7.21 -6.11
N PRO A 355 26.74 6.64 -6.68
CA PRO A 355 26.10 7.20 -7.88
C PRO A 355 25.55 8.62 -7.67
N ASP A 356 25.37 9.05 -6.41
CA ASP A 356 24.95 10.40 -6.05
C ASP A 356 26.11 11.32 -5.66
N ALA A 357 27.35 10.85 -5.74
CA ALA A 357 28.55 11.60 -5.36
C ALA A 357 29.12 12.48 -6.49
N LEU A 358 28.35 12.77 -7.55
CA LEU A 358 28.74 13.79 -8.50
C LEU A 358 28.95 15.13 -7.77
N PRO A 359 30.13 15.76 -7.90
CA PRO A 359 30.34 17.06 -7.30
C PRO A 359 29.37 18.05 -7.95
N PHE A 360 28.41 18.54 -7.17
CA PHE A 360 27.59 19.66 -7.61
C PHE A 360 28.41 20.96 -7.41
N GLN A 361 28.42 21.81 -8.40
CA GLN A 361 28.90 23.16 -8.21
C GLN A 361 27.87 23.90 -7.34
N VAL A 362 28.21 24.10 -6.08
CA VAL A 362 27.39 24.85 -5.13
C VAL A 362 27.90 26.27 -5.11
N ALA A 363 27.03 27.26 -5.18
CA ALA A 363 27.44 28.66 -5.00
C ALA A 363 28.09 28.85 -3.62
N PRO A 364 29.04 29.80 -3.45
CA PRO A 364 29.83 29.93 -2.21
C PRO A 364 29.03 30.12 -0.93
N ASP A 365 27.80 30.60 -1.02
CA ASP A 365 26.88 30.91 0.08
C ASP A 365 25.72 29.88 0.25
N VAL A 366 25.81 28.75 -0.45
CA VAL A 366 24.79 27.68 -0.41
C VAL A 366 25.43 26.38 0.06
N ILE A 367 24.73 25.63 0.89
CA ILE A 367 25.15 24.32 1.38
C ILE A 367 24.50 23.23 0.52
N ASP A 368 25.30 22.29 0.05
CA ASP A 368 24.77 21.07 -0.57
C ASP A 368 24.01 20.26 0.50
N PRO A 369 22.71 19.99 0.30
CA PRO A 369 21.90 19.25 1.28
C PRO A 369 22.49 17.88 1.66
N ARG A 370 23.27 17.24 0.79
CA ARG A 370 23.93 15.96 1.05
C ARG A 370 25.09 16.06 2.05
N GLN A 371 25.63 17.26 2.26
CA GLN A 371 26.65 17.53 3.29
C GLN A 371 26.04 17.73 4.68
N MET A 372 24.70 17.83 4.77
CA MET A 372 23.95 18.00 6.02
C MET A 372 23.52 16.68 6.63
N ILE A 373 23.62 15.57 5.94
CA ILE A 373 23.20 14.22 6.32
C ILE A 373 24.44 13.39 6.64
#